data_acbda1170d823312d7f7decd6cbe7b08
#
_entry.id   acbda1170d823312d7f7decd6cbe7b08
#
_cell.length_a   1.000
_cell.length_b   1.000
_cell.length_c   1.000
_cell.angle_alpha   90.00
_cell.angle_beta   90.00
_cell.angle_gamma   90.00
#
_symmetry.space_group_name_H-M   'P 1'
#
loop_
_entity.id
_entity.type
_entity.pdbx_description
1 polymer ?
#
loop_
_entity_poly.entity_id
_entity_poly.type
_entity_poly.pdbx_seq_one_letter_code
_entity_poly.pdbx_strand_id
1 'polypeptide(L)'
;MALTMNDVDRFEASRSRLEAIAYRLLGSASEAEDAVQETFLRWQAADVDHVRVPEAWLTKVLTNLCLNQLTSARARRETYVGQWLPEPLLAGDPMLGPADTAEQRESVSYAVLALLERLSPGERAVYVLREAFDYPHREIAEILDITEAASQQIFHRAKKHVADGKARTEIDEAAARRIVEEFLAAATSGRTDPLVRLLTQDAVAIGDGGGKVPARAKAFEGALAVAKFMRGLFKPSKAKRDLVGGSPEVYATTANGGPAVVAVVDGRVVGVMCLEITAEGIAAFRNQVNPDKLDRATRRWAATDHGGPLLSAF
;
A
#
# COMPACT_ATOMS: atom_id res chain seq x y z
N MET A 1 -12.02 -34.66 6.70
CA MET A 1 -11.51 -35.45 5.55
C MET A 1 -10.15 -34.84 5.19
N ALA A 2 -9.14 -35.62 4.80
CA ALA A 2 -7.86 -35.03 4.37
C ALA A 2 -8.04 -34.45 2.96
N LEU A 3 -7.49 -33.24 2.72
CA LEU A 3 -7.43 -32.66 1.37
C LEU A 3 -6.71 -33.61 0.41
N THR A 4 -7.22 -33.72 -0.81
CA THR A 4 -6.48 -34.37 -1.90
C THR A 4 -5.41 -33.44 -2.44
N MET A 5 -4.41 -33.98 -3.16
CA MET A 5 -3.41 -33.16 -3.87
C MET A 5 -4.08 -32.12 -4.79
N ASN A 6 -5.15 -32.49 -5.47
CA ASN A 6 -5.92 -31.60 -6.35
C ASN A 6 -6.56 -30.39 -5.61
N ASP A 7 -6.97 -30.56 -4.35
CA ASP A 7 -7.58 -29.48 -3.57
C ASP A 7 -6.53 -28.49 -3.08
N VAL A 8 -5.33 -28.96 -2.77
CA VAL A 8 -4.19 -28.11 -2.44
C VAL A 8 -3.77 -27.32 -3.68
N ASP A 9 -3.66 -27.97 -4.85
CA ASP A 9 -3.28 -27.32 -6.10
C ASP A 9 -4.27 -26.22 -6.51
N ARG A 10 -5.59 -26.47 -6.31
CA ARG A 10 -6.65 -25.45 -6.55
C ARG A 10 -6.50 -24.22 -5.66
N PHE A 11 -6.18 -24.45 -4.38
CA PHE A 11 -5.93 -23.32 -3.46
C PHE A 11 -4.69 -22.55 -3.87
N GLU A 12 -3.58 -23.25 -4.16
CA GLU A 12 -2.32 -22.61 -4.57
C GLU A 12 -2.47 -21.81 -5.87
N ALA A 13 -3.25 -22.30 -6.84
CA ALA A 13 -3.58 -21.56 -8.05
C ALA A 13 -4.33 -20.23 -7.78
N SER A 14 -5.09 -20.17 -6.69
CA SER A 14 -5.85 -18.98 -6.27
C SER A 14 -5.07 -18.08 -5.32
N ARG A 15 -3.99 -18.55 -4.69
CA ARG A 15 -3.27 -17.88 -3.58
C ARG A 15 -2.92 -16.43 -3.90
N SER A 16 -2.21 -16.19 -5.01
CA SER A 16 -1.75 -14.82 -5.35
C SER A 16 -2.91 -13.85 -5.54
N ARG A 17 -4.03 -14.32 -6.14
CA ARG A 17 -5.25 -13.51 -6.28
C ARG A 17 -5.88 -13.21 -4.92
N LEU A 18 -5.95 -14.20 -4.04
CA LEU A 18 -6.48 -14.03 -2.69
C LEU A 18 -5.63 -13.04 -1.87
N GLU A 19 -4.31 -13.17 -1.94
CA GLU A 19 -3.38 -12.23 -1.29
C GLU A 19 -3.56 -10.80 -1.80
N ALA A 20 -3.70 -10.62 -3.12
CA ALA A 20 -3.92 -9.32 -3.73
C ALA A 20 -5.29 -8.70 -3.33
N ILE A 21 -6.35 -9.50 -3.20
CA ILE A 21 -7.65 -9.06 -2.69
C ILE A 21 -7.53 -8.64 -1.22
N ALA A 22 -6.95 -9.50 -0.38
CA ALA A 22 -6.81 -9.25 1.06
C ALA A 22 -5.98 -7.99 1.33
N TYR A 23 -4.86 -7.82 0.62
CA TYR A 23 -4.02 -6.63 0.77
C TYR A 23 -4.76 -5.33 0.43
N ARG A 24 -5.54 -5.29 -0.67
CA ARG A 24 -6.36 -4.10 -1.00
C ARG A 24 -7.47 -3.85 0.02
N LEU A 25 -8.01 -4.92 0.60
CA LEU A 25 -9.01 -4.81 1.66
C LEU A 25 -8.41 -4.34 2.98
N LEU A 26 -7.24 -4.83 3.38
CA LEU A 26 -6.69 -4.61 4.72
C LEU A 26 -5.66 -3.47 4.76
N GLY A 27 -4.94 -3.22 3.66
CA GLY A 27 -3.83 -2.26 3.58
C GLY A 27 -2.60 -2.72 4.38
N SER A 28 -2.60 -3.96 4.86
CA SER A 28 -1.53 -4.60 5.60
C SER A 28 -1.19 -5.92 4.93
N ALA A 29 0.07 -6.10 4.56
CA ALA A 29 0.54 -7.32 3.91
C ALA A 29 0.56 -8.49 4.89
N SER A 30 0.95 -8.25 6.15
CA SER A 30 0.95 -9.25 7.20
C SER A 30 -0.47 -9.74 7.52
N GLU A 31 -1.43 -8.82 7.71
CA GLU A 31 -2.83 -9.19 7.93
C GLU A 31 -3.44 -9.91 6.70
N ALA A 32 -2.98 -9.57 5.49
CA ALA A 32 -3.40 -10.26 4.26
C ALA A 32 -2.89 -11.71 4.21
N GLU A 33 -1.61 -11.93 4.53
CA GLU A 33 -1.02 -13.29 4.66
C GLU A 33 -1.80 -14.13 5.67
N ASP A 34 -2.10 -13.57 6.85
CA ASP A 34 -2.87 -14.24 7.90
C ASP A 34 -4.30 -14.59 7.44
N ALA A 35 -4.99 -13.68 6.75
CA ALA A 35 -6.34 -13.93 6.21
C ALA A 35 -6.35 -15.03 5.15
N VAL A 36 -5.33 -15.08 4.29
CA VAL A 36 -5.19 -16.14 3.29
C VAL A 36 -4.87 -17.48 3.95
N GLN A 37 -4.02 -17.50 4.96
CA GLN A 37 -3.75 -18.71 5.73
C GLN A 37 -4.98 -19.23 6.45
N GLU A 38 -5.77 -18.38 7.10
CA GLU A 38 -7.03 -18.75 7.72
C GLU A 38 -8.05 -19.27 6.68
N THR A 39 -8.06 -18.69 5.48
CA THR A 39 -8.88 -19.18 4.37
C THR A 39 -8.47 -20.60 3.97
N PHE A 40 -7.16 -20.90 3.92
CA PHE A 40 -6.67 -22.24 3.67
C PHE A 40 -7.10 -23.25 4.74
N LEU A 41 -7.00 -22.88 6.01
CA LEU A 41 -7.46 -23.75 7.11
C LEU A 41 -8.96 -24.06 7.01
N ARG A 42 -9.77 -23.08 6.63
CA ARG A 42 -11.22 -23.31 6.37
C ARG A 42 -11.47 -24.16 5.15
N TRP A 43 -10.65 -24.02 4.11
CA TRP A 43 -10.71 -24.88 2.93
C TRP A 43 -10.39 -26.33 3.29
N GLN A 44 -9.39 -26.55 4.14
CA GLN A 44 -9.06 -27.89 4.66
C GLN A 44 -10.18 -28.54 5.48
N ALA A 45 -10.95 -27.73 6.20
CA ALA A 45 -12.05 -28.21 7.05
C ALA A 45 -13.38 -28.36 6.29
N ALA A 46 -13.48 -27.79 5.08
CA ALA A 46 -14.71 -27.79 4.29
C ALA A 46 -14.97 -29.17 3.64
N ASP A 47 -16.22 -29.44 3.31
CA ASP A 47 -16.61 -30.52 2.43
C ASP A 47 -16.47 -30.05 0.96
N VAL A 48 -15.23 -30.12 0.46
CA VAL A 48 -14.84 -29.57 -0.84
C VAL A 48 -15.50 -30.27 -2.03
N ASP A 49 -15.97 -31.51 -1.86
CA ASP A 49 -16.67 -32.27 -2.89
C ASP A 49 -18.05 -31.64 -3.24
N HIS A 50 -18.61 -30.88 -2.30
CA HIS A 50 -19.87 -30.14 -2.50
C HIS A 50 -19.66 -28.69 -2.95
N VAL A 51 -18.43 -28.21 -3.06
CA VAL A 51 -18.13 -26.86 -3.53
C VAL A 51 -18.11 -26.84 -5.07
N ARG A 52 -19.13 -26.24 -5.67
CA ARG A 52 -19.28 -26.19 -7.14
C ARG A 52 -18.20 -25.33 -7.83
N VAL A 53 -17.86 -24.19 -7.24
CA VAL A 53 -16.89 -23.21 -7.78
C VAL A 53 -15.91 -22.84 -6.67
N PRO A 54 -14.76 -23.52 -6.59
CA PRO A 54 -13.74 -23.30 -5.54
C PRO A 54 -13.30 -21.87 -5.42
N GLU A 55 -12.99 -21.18 -6.52
CA GLU A 55 -12.52 -19.79 -6.53
C GLU A 55 -13.55 -18.83 -5.91
N ALA A 56 -14.84 -19.01 -6.22
CA ALA A 56 -15.92 -18.19 -5.66
C ALA A 56 -16.05 -18.43 -4.15
N TRP A 57 -15.96 -19.68 -3.72
CA TRP A 57 -16.02 -20.05 -2.30
C TRP A 57 -14.84 -19.46 -1.53
N LEU A 58 -13.61 -19.61 -2.04
CA LEU A 58 -12.40 -19.07 -1.44
C LEU A 58 -12.46 -17.54 -1.33
N THR A 59 -12.89 -16.85 -2.39
CA THR A 59 -13.05 -15.39 -2.39
C THR A 59 -14.11 -14.94 -1.37
N LYS A 60 -15.25 -15.67 -1.27
CA LYS A 60 -16.29 -15.35 -0.27
C LYS A 60 -15.76 -15.51 1.16
N VAL A 61 -15.08 -16.60 1.46
CA VAL A 61 -14.50 -16.85 2.78
C VAL A 61 -13.47 -15.80 3.14
N LEU A 62 -12.53 -15.53 2.24
CA LEU A 62 -11.50 -14.50 2.43
C LEU A 62 -12.10 -13.12 2.67
N THR A 63 -13.05 -12.70 1.81
CA THR A 63 -13.67 -11.39 1.92
C THR A 63 -14.37 -11.22 3.26
N ASN A 64 -15.11 -12.23 3.73
CA ASN A 64 -15.77 -12.19 5.03
C ASN A 64 -14.77 -12.13 6.19
N LEU A 65 -13.65 -12.84 6.12
CA LEU A 65 -12.55 -12.71 7.08
C LEU A 65 -12.00 -11.29 7.11
N CYS A 66 -11.70 -10.72 5.96
CA CYS A 66 -11.21 -9.35 5.85
C CYS A 66 -12.22 -8.33 6.39
N LEU A 67 -13.52 -8.48 6.12
CA LEU A 67 -14.56 -7.61 6.65
C LEU A 67 -14.63 -7.63 8.18
N ASN A 68 -14.51 -8.81 8.79
CA ASN A 68 -14.46 -8.96 10.23
C ASN A 68 -13.21 -8.29 10.83
N GLN A 69 -12.06 -8.46 10.17
CA GLN A 69 -10.82 -7.81 10.58
C GLN A 69 -10.89 -6.29 10.45
N LEU A 70 -11.46 -5.75 9.37
CA LEU A 70 -11.65 -4.31 9.18
C LEU A 70 -12.54 -3.69 10.26
N THR A 71 -13.58 -4.38 10.69
CA THR A 71 -14.44 -3.91 11.77
C THR A 71 -13.66 -3.81 13.08
N SER A 72 -12.82 -4.81 13.40
CA SER A 72 -11.95 -4.81 14.58
C SER A 72 -10.78 -3.82 14.42
N ALA A 73 -10.20 -3.70 13.22
CA ALA A 73 -9.09 -2.81 12.94
C ALA A 73 -9.49 -1.34 13.05
N ARG A 74 -10.74 -0.98 12.70
CA ARG A 74 -11.26 0.38 12.86
C ARG A 74 -11.18 0.83 14.31
N ALA A 75 -11.61 -0.01 15.24
CA ALA A 75 -11.50 0.27 16.68
C ALA A 75 -10.03 0.38 17.13
N ARG A 76 -9.14 -0.46 16.60
CA ARG A 76 -7.70 -0.40 16.90
C ARG A 76 -7.04 0.86 16.33
N ARG A 77 -7.45 1.34 15.15
CA ARG A 77 -6.92 2.55 14.51
C ARG A 77 -7.34 3.83 15.23
N GLU A 78 -8.46 3.83 15.94
CA GLU A 78 -8.85 4.95 16.81
C GLU A 78 -7.85 5.16 17.97
N THR A 79 -7.14 4.13 18.38
CA THR A 79 -6.10 4.16 19.42
C THR A 79 -4.67 4.18 18.86
N TYR A 80 -4.50 4.15 17.54
CA TYR A 80 -3.19 4.12 16.88
C TYR A 80 -2.43 5.43 17.09
N VAL A 81 -1.15 5.31 17.42
CA VAL A 81 -0.29 6.49 17.68
C VAL A 81 0.18 7.09 16.37
N GLY A 82 -0.35 8.26 16.03
CA GLY A 82 0.01 8.99 14.81
C GLY A 82 -0.90 8.70 13.61
N GLN A 83 -0.38 8.94 12.42
CA GLN A 83 -1.09 8.66 11.16
C GLN A 83 -0.86 7.21 10.76
N TRP A 84 -1.94 6.49 10.53
CA TRP A 84 -1.84 5.13 9.97
C TRP A 84 -1.67 5.20 8.46
N LEU A 85 -0.66 4.52 7.93
CA LEU A 85 -0.44 4.32 6.50
C LEU A 85 -0.41 2.82 6.18
N PRO A 86 -0.80 2.41 4.95
CA PRO A 86 -0.65 1.02 4.49
C PRO A 86 0.79 0.52 4.58
N GLU A 87 1.00 -0.79 4.58
CA GLU A 87 2.30 -1.40 4.37
C GLU A 87 2.73 -1.21 2.91
N PRO A 88 3.94 -0.73 2.61
CA PRO A 88 4.39 -0.55 1.24
C PRO A 88 4.80 -1.90 0.61
N LEU A 89 4.37 -2.12 -0.62
CA LEU A 89 4.81 -3.25 -1.45
C LEU A 89 5.79 -2.75 -2.51
N LEU A 90 7.02 -3.27 -2.47
CA LEU A 90 8.06 -2.93 -3.46
C LEU A 90 7.78 -3.63 -4.80
N ALA A 91 8.43 -3.17 -5.86
CA ALA A 91 8.31 -3.68 -7.22
C ALA A 91 8.40 -5.22 -7.28
N GLY A 92 7.53 -5.83 -8.10
CA GLY A 92 7.49 -7.27 -8.32
C GLY A 92 6.97 -8.09 -7.12
N ASP A 93 6.38 -7.46 -6.10
CA ASP A 93 5.69 -8.20 -5.04
C ASP A 93 4.40 -8.83 -5.58
N PRO A 94 4.17 -10.14 -5.38
CA PRO A 94 2.98 -10.83 -5.88
C PRO A 94 1.65 -10.23 -5.39
N MET A 95 1.62 -9.63 -4.21
CA MET A 95 0.42 -8.98 -3.66
C MET A 95 0.00 -7.71 -4.41
N LEU A 96 0.86 -7.16 -5.29
CA LEU A 96 0.45 -6.09 -6.19
C LEU A 96 -0.70 -6.53 -7.10
N GLY A 97 -0.77 -7.84 -7.40
CA GLY A 97 -1.89 -8.45 -8.12
C GLY A 97 -1.94 -8.04 -9.59
N PRO A 98 -3.11 -8.14 -10.24
CA PRO A 98 -3.27 -7.86 -11.66
C PRO A 98 -2.98 -6.38 -11.96
N ALA A 99 -2.35 -6.15 -13.12
CA ALA A 99 -1.95 -4.84 -13.62
C ALA A 99 -2.23 -4.67 -15.13
N ASP A 100 -3.23 -5.40 -15.64
CA ASP A 100 -3.57 -5.43 -17.07
C ASP A 100 -4.27 -4.12 -17.49
N THR A 101 -5.10 -3.55 -16.61
CA THR A 101 -5.78 -2.27 -16.86
C THR A 101 -5.23 -1.14 -16.00
N ALA A 102 -5.49 0.11 -16.41
CA ALA A 102 -5.12 1.31 -15.63
C ALA A 102 -5.80 1.30 -14.26
N GLU A 103 -7.07 0.90 -14.19
CA GLU A 103 -7.85 0.80 -12.95
C GLU A 103 -7.25 -0.22 -11.99
N GLN A 104 -6.79 -1.37 -12.50
CA GLN A 104 -6.14 -2.40 -11.68
C GLN A 104 -4.80 -1.89 -11.10
N ARG A 105 -3.96 -1.25 -11.94
CA ARG A 105 -2.71 -0.61 -11.49
C ARG A 105 -2.97 0.47 -10.46
N GLU A 106 -3.96 1.33 -10.71
CA GLU A 106 -4.31 2.41 -9.81
C GLU A 106 -4.86 1.90 -8.47
N SER A 107 -5.63 0.80 -8.48
CA SER A 107 -6.27 0.23 -7.28
C SER A 107 -5.30 -0.17 -6.18
N VAL A 108 -4.05 -0.49 -6.52
CA VAL A 108 -2.99 -0.85 -5.57
C VAL A 108 -2.13 0.35 -5.18
N SER A 109 -2.32 1.49 -5.83
CA SER A 109 -1.53 2.68 -5.56
C SER A 109 -1.67 3.12 -4.10
N TYR A 110 -0.58 3.62 -3.53
CA TYR A 110 -0.53 3.95 -2.10
C TYR A 110 -1.56 5.02 -1.70
N ALA A 111 -1.87 5.97 -2.59
CA ALA A 111 -2.92 6.95 -2.34
C ALA A 111 -4.32 6.36 -2.40
N VAL A 112 -4.62 5.47 -3.35
CA VAL A 112 -5.93 4.80 -3.37
C VAL A 112 -6.09 3.96 -2.11
N LEU A 113 -5.08 3.19 -1.70
CA LEU A 113 -5.13 2.44 -0.44
C LEU A 113 -5.41 3.35 0.76
N ALA A 114 -4.76 4.53 0.83
CA ALA A 114 -5.03 5.49 1.90
C ALA A 114 -6.44 6.10 1.83
N LEU A 115 -7.03 6.26 0.63
CA LEU A 115 -8.41 6.69 0.46
C LEU A 115 -9.42 5.60 0.85
N LEU A 116 -9.09 4.34 0.56
CA LEU A 116 -9.94 3.20 0.97
C LEU A 116 -10.12 3.12 2.49
N GLU A 117 -9.19 3.68 3.29
CA GLU A 117 -9.34 3.76 4.74
C GLU A 117 -10.54 4.63 5.19
N ARG A 118 -11.02 5.52 4.33
CA ARG A 118 -12.19 6.37 4.61
C ARG A 118 -13.52 5.69 4.32
N LEU A 119 -13.49 4.57 3.60
CA LEU A 119 -14.68 3.80 3.26
C LEU A 119 -15.11 2.92 4.44
N SER A 120 -16.40 2.64 4.51
CA SER A 120 -16.88 1.55 5.37
C SER A 120 -16.36 0.19 4.85
N PRO A 121 -16.27 -0.85 5.70
CA PRO A 121 -15.81 -2.17 5.27
C PRO A 121 -16.56 -2.70 4.03
N GLY A 122 -17.88 -2.56 4.01
CA GLY A 122 -18.71 -3.00 2.88
C GLY A 122 -18.47 -2.18 1.59
N GLU A 123 -18.33 -0.85 1.69
CA GLU A 123 -17.98 0.00 0.53
C GLU A 123 -16.61 -0.37 -0.02
N ARG A 124 -15.64 -0.61 0.86
CA ARG A 124 -14.30 -1.03 0.47
C ARG A 124 -14.30 -2.38 -0.25
N ALA A 125 -15.05 -3.37 0.28
CA ALA A 125 -15.16 -4.68 -0.36
C ALA A 125 -15.78 -4.61 -1.75
N VAL A 126 -16.90 -3.92 -1.90
CA VAL A 126 -17.55 -3.76 -3.21
C VAL A 126 -16.63 -3.03 -4.20
N TYR A 127 -15.96 -1.96 -3.76
CA TYR A 127 -15.04 -1.20 -4.60
C TYR A 127 -13.86 -2.06 -5.07
N VAL A 128 -13.19 -2.75 -4.15
CA VAL A 128 -12.02 -3.59 -4.46
C VAL A 128 -12.39 -4.74 -5.40
N LEU A 129 -13.46 -5.49 -5.10
CA LEU A 129 -13.87 -6.61 -5.94
C LEU A 129 -14.27 -6.14 -7.35
N ARG A 130 -14.95 -5.01 -7.48
CA ARG A 130 -15.39 -4.49 -8.78
C ARG A 130 -14.27 -3.83 -9.58
N GLU A 131 -13.55 -2.87 -8.98
CA GLU A 131 -12.58 -2.03 -9.69
C GLU A 131 -11.23 -2.73 -9.94
N ALA A 132 -10.78 -3.56 -8.97
CA ALA A 132 -9.48 -4.20 -9.07
C ALA A 132 -9.51 -5.61 -9.66
N PHE A 133 -10.64 -6.33 -9.52
CA PHE A 133 -10.73 -7.74 -9.90
C PHE A 133 -11.87 -8.06 -10.85
N ASP A 134 -12.62 -7.04 -11.30
CA ASP A 134 -13.66 -7.12 -12.33
C ASP A 134 -14.81 -8.06 -12.01
N TYR A 135 -15.07 -8.31 -10.72
CA TYR A 135 -16.23 -9.12 -10.34
C TYR A 135 -17.54 -8.44 -10.77
N PRO A 136 -18.47 -9.15 -11.45
CA PRO A 136 -19.79 -8.62 -11.75
C PRO A 136 -20.59 -8.39 -10.46
N HIS A 137 -21.47 -7.37 -10.44
CA HIS A 137 -22.26 -7.02 -9.26
C HIS A 137 -23.07 -8.18 -8.69
N ARG A 138 -23.53 -9.10 -9.56
CA ARG A 138 -24.22 -10.32 -9.15
C ARG A 138 -23.34 -11.20 -8.25
N GLU A 139 -22.09 -11.43 -8.65
CA GLU A 139 -21.14 -12.23 -7.86
C GLU A 139 -20.74 -11.54 -6.57
N ILE A 140 -20.54 -10.20 -6.62
CA ILE A 140 -20.27 -9.40 -5.41
C ILE A 140 -21.45 -9.51 -4.43
N ALA A 141 -22.68 -9.50 -4.93
CA ALA A 141 -23.88 -9.65 -4.13
C ALA A 141 -23.92 -11.03 -3.42
N GLU A 142 -23.54 -12.10 -4.13
CA GLU A 142 -23.44 -13.46 -3.57
C GLU A 142 -22.30 -13.58 -2.54
N ILE A 143 -21.16 -12.88 -2.75
CA ILE A 143 -20.02 -12.85 -1.81
C ILE A 143 -20.40 -12.15 -0.52
N LEU A 144 -21.11 -11.02 -0.61
CA LEU A 144 -21.39 -10.13 0.53
C LEU A 144 -22.77 -10.34 1.17
N ASP A 145 -23.55 -11.29 0.67
CA ASP A 145 -24.94 -11.56 1.09
C ASP A 145 -25.84 -10.30 1.02
N ILE A 146 -25.75 -9.56 -0.10
CA ILE A 146 -26.56 -8.38 -0.42
C ILE A 146 -27.29 -8.55 -1.75
N THR A 147 -28.13 -7.61 -2.13
CA THR A 147 -28.75 -7.60 -3.47
C THR A 147 -27.80 -7.00 -4.52
N GLU A 148 -27.96 -7.38 -5.79
CA GLU A 148 -27.19 -6.80 -6.89
C GLU A 148 -27.38 -5.29 -6.98
N ALA A 149 -28.62 -4.81 -6.82
CA ALA A 149 -28.93 -3.38 -6.78
C ALA A 149 -28.21 -2.65 -5.62
N ALA A 150 -28.11 -3.28 -4.45
CA ALA A 150 -27.36 -2.73 -3.33
C ALA A 150 -25.86 -2.67 -3.66
N SER A 151 -25.29 -3.69 -4.29
CA SER A 151 -23.89 -3.69 -4.74
C SER A 151 -23.61 -2.52 -5.71
N GLN A 152 -24.49 -2.27 -6.69
CA GLN A 152 -24.36 -1.15 -7.64
C GLN A 152 -24.40 0.20 -6.91
N GLN A 153 -25.33 0.40 -5.99
CA GLN A 153 -25.43 1.64 -5.22
C GLN A 153 -24.22 1.90 -4.32
N ILE A 154 -23.75 0.84 -3.65
CA ILE A 154 -22.55 0.91 -2.78
C ILE A 154 -21.33 1.28 -3.63
N PHE A 155 -21.14 0.62 -4.77
CA PHE A 155 -20.04 0.90 -5.69
C PHE A 155 -20.05 2.36 -6.16
N HIS A 156 -21.20 2.87 -6.58
CA HIS A 156 -21.32 4.26 -7.04
C HIS A 156 -20.90 5.26 -5.96
N ARG A 157 -21.32 5.04 -4.69
CA ARG A 157 -20.91 5.88 -3.56
C ARG A 157 -19.41 5.76 -3.28
N ALA A 158 -18.90 4.53 -3.24
CA ALA A 158 -17.47 4.30 -3.00
C ALA A 158 -16.60 4.95 -4.08
N LYS A 159 -16.99 4.81 -5.35
CA LYS A 159 -16.28 5.42 -6.49
C LYS A 159 -16.25 6.94 -6.39
N LYS A 160 -17.33 7.58 -5.95
CA LYS A 160 -17.36 9.03 -5.71
C LYS A 160 -16.37 9.44 -4.60
N HIS A 161 -16.34 8.73 -3.48
CA HIS A 161 -15.42 9.01 -2.38
C HIS A 161 -13.94 8.83 -2.78
N VAL A 162 -13.64 7.89 -3.68
CA VAL A 162 -12.28 7.65 -4.18
C VAL A 162 -11.91 8.64 -5.28
N ALA A 163 -12.85 9.04 -6.14
CA ALA A 163 -12.60 9.97 -7.26
C ALA A 163 -12.14 11.37 -6.81
N ASP A 164 -12.61 11.84 -5.64
CA ASP A 164 -12.22 13.14 -5.07
C ASP A 164 -10.70 13.20 -4.73
N GLY A 165 -9.97 12.08 -4.81
CA GLY A 165 -8.51 12.00 -4.59
C GLY A 165 -7.70 11.63 -5.82
N LYS A 166 -8.34 11.50 -6.99
CA LYS A 166 -7.70 11.04 -8.23
C LYS A 166 -7.22 12.20 -9.11
N ALA A 167 -5.92 12.48 -9.10
CA ALA A 167 -5.25 13.21 -10.17
C ALA A 167 -3.81 12.70 -10.27
N ARG A 168 -3.59 11.55 -10.94
CA ARG A 168 -2.27 10.97 -11.08
C ARG A 168 -1.89 10.85 -12.54
N THR A 169 -0.60 11.04 -12.78
CA THR A 169 0.04 10.76 -14.07
C THR A 169 0.58 9.33 -14.02
N GLU A 170 0.24 8.49 -14.98
CA GLU A 170 0.95 7.23 -15.19
C GLU A 170 2.40 7.54 -15.52
N ILE A 171 3.31 6.91 -14.79
CA ILE A 171 4.75 7.16 -14.88
C ILE A 171 5.45 5.82 -15.05
N ASP A 172 6.27 5.67 -16.08
CA ASP A 172 7.13 4.51 -16.26
C ASP A 172 8.28 4.49 -15.22
N GLU A 173 8.93 3.36 -15.06
CA GLU A 173 9.99 3.17 -14.06
C GLU A 173 11.17 4.13 -14.25
N ALA A 174 11.54 4.42 -15.51
CA ALA A 174 12.64 5.35 -15.83
C ALA A 174 12.26 6.79 -15.47
N ALA A 175 11.00 7.20 -15.72
CA ALA A 175 10.49 8.50 -15.32
C ALA A 175 10.37 8.60 -13.79
N ALA A 176 9.90 7.52 -13.12
CA ALA A 176 9.84 7.44 -11.67
C ALA A 176 11.22 7.66 -11.05
N ARG A 177 12.26 6.98 -11.57
CA ARG A 177 13.63 7.13 -11.13
C ARG A 177 14.13 8.56 -11.29
N ARG A 178 13.93 9.19 -12.45
CA ARG A 178 14.34 10.59 -12.70
C ARG A 178 13.70 11.57 -11.70
N ILE A 179 12.40 11.41 -11.42
CA ILE A 179 11.70 12.26 -10.45
C ILE A 179 12.30 12.10 -9.05
N VAL A 180 12.61 10.87 -8.64
CA VAL A 180 13.24 10.61 -7.34
C VAL A 180 14.65 11.21 -7.29
N GLU A 181 15.45 11.08 -8.35
CA GLU A 181 16.79 11.66 -8.45
C GLU A 181 16.75 13.19 -8.35
N GLU A 182 15.83 13.85 -9.06
CA GLU A 182 15.63 15.29 -9.00
C GLU A 182 15.18 15.75 -7.61
N PHE A 183 14.24 15.02 -7.00
CA PHE A 183 13.78 15.29 -5.64
C PHE A 183 14.94 15.16 -4.63
N LEU A 184 15.73 14.09 -4.68
CA LEU A 184 16.85 13.89 -3.75
C LEU A 184 17.92 14.94 -3.93
N ALA A 185 18.26 15.31 -5.17
CA ALA A 185 19.19 16.41 -5.45
C ALA A 185 18.70 17.73 -4.84
N ALA A 186 17.40 18.03 -4.96
CA ALA A 186 16.81 19.21 -4.34
C ALA A 186 16.81 19.14 -2.81
N ALA A 187 16.47 17.99 -2.22
CA ALA A 187 16.35 17.78 -0.78
C ALA A 187 17.71 17.88 -0.05
N THR A 188 18.78 17.43 -0.72
CA THR A 188 20.16 17.46 -0.19
C THR A 188 20.93 18.75 -0.49
N SER A 189 20.41 19.62 -1.36
CA SER A 189 21.04 20.89 -1.76
C SER A 189 21.22 21.89 -0.61
N GLY A 190 20.59 21.66 0.54
CA GLY A 190 20.53 22.58 1.68
C GLY A 190 19.61 23.79 1.48
N ARG A 191 19.04 23.95 0.28
CA ARG A 191 18.15 25.07 -0.10
C ARG A 191 16.69 24.59 -0.13
N THR A 192 15.76 25.50 0.15
CA THR A 192 14.32 25.20 0.15
C THR A 192 13.69 25.43 -1.23
N ASP A 193 14.17 26.44 -1.96
CA ASP A 193 13.58 26.85 -3.24
C ASP A 193 13.55 25.77 -4.32
N PRO A 194 14.61 24.91 -4.51
CA PRO A 194 14.53 23.80 -5.45
C PRO A 194 13.41 22.84 -5.15
N LEU A 195 13.19 22.51 -3.86
CA LEU A 195 12.10 21.63 -3.43
C LEU A 195 10.72 22.28 -3.69
N VAL A 196 10.55 23.57 -3.36
CA VAL A 196 9.27 24.27 -3.58
C VAL A 196 8.85 24.22 -5.04
N ARG A 197 9.82 24.28 -5.99
CA ARG A 197 9.52 24.21 -7.44
C ARG A 197 9.06 22.84 -7.92
N LEU A 198 9.36 21.77 -7.18
CA LEU A 198 8.94 20.40 -7.50
C LEU A 198 7.57 20.07 -6.91
N LEU A 199 7.08 20.86 -5.98
CA LEU A 199 5.87 20.58 -5.22
C LEU A 199 4.65 21.32 -5.78
N THR A 200 3.48 20.69 -5.72
CA THR A 200 2.22 21.41 -5.91
C THR A 200 2.01 22.41 -4.76
N GLN A 201 1.21 23.44 -4.97
CA GLN A 201 0.98 24.49 -3.96
C GLN A 201 0.40 23.92 -2.66
N ASP A 202 -0.46 22.92 -2.78
CA ASP A 202 -1.17 22.22 -1.71
C ASP A 202 -0.49 20.91 -1.28
N ALA A 203 0.77 20.70 -1.66
CA ALA A 203 1.52 19.48 -1.35
C ALA A 203 1.42 19.07 0.11
N VAL A 204 1.38 17.76 0.37
CA VAL A 204 1.21 17.19 1.72
C VAL A 204 2.33 16.19 2.02
N ALA A 205 2.81 16.16 3.27
CA ALA A 205 3.70 15.11 3.75
C ALA A 205 3.16 14.47 5.02
N ILE A 206 3.03 13.15 4.98
CA ILE A 206 2.48 12.31 6.06
C ILE A 206 3.50 11.24 6.40
N GLY A 207 3.66 10.94 7.70
CA GLY A 207 4.53 9.86 8.17
C GLY A 207 3.83 8.95 9.17
N ASP A 208 4.08 7.65 9.03
CA ASP A 208 3.65 6.62 9.98
C ASP A 208 4.87 6.02 10.68
N GLY A 209 4.99 6.28 11.98
CA GLY A 209 6.04 5.72 12.84
C GLY A 209 5.53 4.68 13.84
N GLY A 210 4.21 4.45 13.91
CA GLY A 210 3.58 3.48 14.82
C GLY A 210 3.85 3.73 16.30
N GLY A 211 4.22 4.95 16.69
CA GLY A 211 4.65 5.26 18.05
C GLY A 211 6.07 4.77 18.39
N LYS A 212 6.73 4.00 17.50
CA LYS A 212 8.08 3.44 17.69
C LYS A 212 9.17 4.33 17.11
N VAL A 213 8.86 4.99 16.00
CA VAL A 213 9.74 5.98 15.36
C VAL A 213 9.04 7.34 15.41
N PRO A 214 9.74 8.43 15.75
CA PRO A 214 9.15 9.75 15.76
C PRO A 214 8.58 10.13 14.39
N ALA A 215 7.26 10.23 14.31
CA ALA A 215 6.53 10.75 13.17
C ALA A 215 5.49 11.75 13.68
N ARG A 216 5.27 12.82 12.93
CA ARG A 216 4.32 13.86 13.36
C ARG A 216 2.89 13.34 13.22
N ALA A 217 2.07 13.54 14.25
CA ALA A 217 0.67 13.14 14.27
C ALA A 217 -0.20 13.90 13.25
N LYS A 218 0.23 15.10 12.81
CA LYS A 218 -0.44 15.91 11.79
C LYS A 218 0.43 16.01 10.55
N ALA A 219 -0.20 16.00 9.38
CA ALA A 219 0.47 16.24 8.11
C ALA A 219 1.18 17.60 8.07
N PHE A 220 2.23 17.70 7.26
CA PHE A 220 2.71 18.99 6.79
C PHE A 220 1.92 19.35 5.54
N GLU A 221 1.41 20.56 5.47
CA GLU A 221 0.57 21.04 4.37
C GLU A 221 1.15 22.31 3.74
N GLY A 222 1.11 22.35 2.41
CA GLY A 222 1.62 23.42 1.56
C GLY A 222 3.11 23.26 1.21
N ALA A 223 3.44 23.66 -0.02
CA ALA A 223 4.76 23.48 -0.62
C ALA A 223 5.92 23.92 0.28
N LEU A 224 5.82 25.10 0.92
CA LEU A 224 6.90 25.63 1.75
C LEU A 224 7.13 24.82 3.04
N ALA A 225 6.03 24.37 3.68
CA ALA A 225 6.12 23.57 4.90
C ALA A 225 6.69 22.18 4.60
N VAL A 226 6.22 21.55 3.54
CA VAL A 226 6.71 20.26 3.05
C VAL A 226 8.18 20.35 2.64
N ALA A 227 8.58 21.38 1.87
CA ALA A 227 9.97 21.58 1.45
C ALA A 227 10.93 21.75 2.66
N LYS A 228 10.53 22.53 3.68
CA LYS A 228 11.31 22.69 4.92
C LYS A 228 11.45 21.36 5.66
N PHE A 229 10.37 20.59 5.75
CA PHE A 229 10.39 19.26 6.37
C PHE A 229 11.32 18.30 5.62
N MET A 230 11.20 18.19 4.29
CA MET A 230 12.02 17.31 3.46
C MET A 230 13.50 17.67 3.54
N ARG A 231 13.85 18.95 3.43
CA ARG A 231 15.23 19.40 3.65
C ARG A 231 15.76 18.99 5.04
N GLY A 232 14.91 19.11 6.06
CA GLY A 232 15.25 18.67 7.42
C GLY A 232 15.41 17.16 7.52
N LEU A 233 14.54 16.38 6.86
CA LEU A 233 14.57 14.92 6.84
C LEU A 233 15.86 14.41 6.19
N PHE A 234 16.28 14.99 5.07
CA PHE A 234 17.48 14.59 4.33
C PHE A 234 18.78 15.29 4.82
N LYS A 235 18.74 16.08 5.89
CA LYS A 235 19.94 16.62 6.51
C LYS A 235 20.58 15.56 7.41
N PRO A 236 21.85 15.16 7.21
CA PRO A 236 22.55 14.19 8.06
C PRO A 236 22.58 14.64 9.54
N SER A 237 22.33 13.70 10.45
CA SER A 237 22.52 13.97 11.88
C SER A 237 22.78 12.69 12.67
N LYS A 238 23.60 12.81 13.74
CA LYS A 238 23.90 11.68 14.63
C LYS A 238 22.62 11.07 15.23
N ALA A 239 21.69 11.92 15.69
CA ALA A 239 20.45 11.46 16.30
C ALA A 239 19.59 10.59 15.35
N LYS A 240 19.58 10.90 14.04
CA LYS A 240 18.87 10.08 13.05
C LYS A 240 19.56 8.74 12.83
N ARG A 241 20.89 8.73 12.74
CA ARG A 241 21.67 7.48 12.63
C ARG A 241 21.45 6.58 13.83
N ASP A 242 21.50 7.16 15.04
CA ASP A 242 21.25 6.43 16.28
C ASP A 242 19.81 5.84 16.30
N LEU A 243 18.84 6.59 15.77
CA LEU A 243 17.42 6.16 15.70
C LEU A 243 17.20 4.96 14.81
N VAL A 244 17.88 4.89 13.66
CA VAL A 244 17.70 3.80 12.67
C VAL A 244 18.75 2.70 12.77
N GLY A 245 19.72 2.88 13.66
CA GLY A 245 20.78 1.90 13.94
C GLY A 245 21.97 1.96 12.99
N GLY A 246 22.16 3.05 12.25
CA GLY A 246 23.25 3.20 11.30
C GLY A 246 23.08 4.35 10.34
N SER A 247 23.96 4.43 9.35
CA SER A 247 23.89 5.42 8.26
C SER A 247 23.07 4.83 7.11
N PRO A 248 21.88 5.34 6.81
CA PRO A 248 21.08 4.75 5.75
C PRO A 248 21.64 5.05 4.37
N GLU A 249 21.63 4.06 3.53
CA GLU A 249 21.75 4.20 2.08
C GLU A 249 20.36 4.45 1.49
N VAL A 250 20.28 5.33 0.50
CA VAL A 250 19.01 5.77 -0.09
C VAL A 250 18.96 5.40 -1.57
N TYR A 251 17.88 4.73 -1.95
CA TYR A 251 17.67 4.21 -3.30
C TYR A 251 16.38 4.73 -3.91
N ALA A 252 16.35 4.88 -5.24
CA ALA A 252 15.12 5.04 -6.00
C ALA A 252 14.56 3.67 -6.37
N THR A 253 13.25 3.53 -6.23
CA THR A 253 12.51 2.31 -6.62
C THR A 253 11.06 2.67 -6.95
N THR A 254 10.24 1.66 -7.18
CA THR A 254 8.79 1.80 -7.16
C THR A 254 8.18 1.05 -5.99
N ALA A 255 7.17 1.64 -5.38
CA ALA A 255 6.34 0.99 -4.37
C ALA A 255 4.87 1.24 -4.70
N ASN A 256 4.06 0.19 -4.64
CA ASN A 256 2.64 0.27 -4.98
C ASN A 256 2.39 0.92 -6.36
N GLY A 257 3.25 0.60 -7.33
CA GLY A 257 3.17 1.11 -8.71
C GLY A 257 3.53 2.58 -8.90
N GLY A 258 4.01 3.28 -7.86
CA GLY A 258 4.45 4.68 -7.92
C GLY A 258 5.91 4.87 -7.55
N PRO A 259 6.49 6.08 -7.85
CA PRO A 259 7.85 6.41 -7.46
C PRO A 259 8.03 6.35 -5.96
N ALA A 260 9.14 5.77 -5.50
CA ALA A 260 9.44 5.66 -4.09
C ALA A 260 10.94 5.81 -3.79
N VAL A 261 11.22 6.30 -2.59
CA VAL A 261 12.54 6.32 -1.98
C VAL A 261 12.58 5.25 -0.89
N VAL A 262 13.58 4.38 -0.93
CA VAL A 262 13.83 3.39 0.12
C VAL A 262 15.11 3.75 0.86
N ALA A 263 15.04 3.78 2.18
CA ALA A 263 16.18 3.94 3.07
C ALA A 263 16.55 2.59 3.69
N VAL A 264 17.81 2.18 3.56
CA VAL A 264 18.31 0.86 3.97
C VAL A 264 19.50 1.01 4.90
N VAL A 265 19.53 0.27 6.01
CA VAL A 265 20.66 0.15 6.92
C VAL A 265 20.99 -1.32 7.09
N ASP A 266 22.21 -1.71 6.75
CA ASP A 266 22.70 -3.09 6.86
C ASP A 266 21.73 -4.13 6.24
N GLY A 267 21.24 -3.84 5.03
CA GLY A 267 20.30 -4.69 4.30
C GLY A 267 18.85 -4.65 4.79
N ARG A 268 18.56 -3.92 5.86
CA ARG A 268 17.21 -3.75 6.43
C ARG A 268 16.57 -2.45 5.95
N VAL A 269 15.37 -2.52 5.41
CA VAL A 269 14.58 -1.32 5.06
C VAL A 269 14.13 -0.63 6.35
N VAL A 270 14.52 0.63 6.52
CA VAL A 270 14.19 1.47 7.68
C VAL A 270 13.17 2.56 7.33
N GLY A 271 12.85 2.72 6.06
CA GLY A 271 11.82 3.65 5.60
C GLY A 271 11.52 3.47 4.12
N VAL A 272 10.26 3.66 3.77
CA VAL A 272 9.75 3.73 2.38
C VAL A 272 8.93 4.99 2.24
N MET A 273 9.35 5.89 1.37
CA MET A 273 8.65 7.12 1.05
C MET A 273 8.05 7.02 -0.35
N CYS A 274 6.74 6.92 -0.44
CA CYS A 274 6.00 6.94 -1.71
C CYS A 274 5.70 8.38 -2.12
N LEU A 275 5.93 8.71 -3.39
CA LEU A 275 5.66 10.01 -3.98
C LEU A 275 4.38 9.94 -4.82
N GLU A 276 3.48 10.88 -4.62
CA GLU A 276 2.31 11.08 -5.47
C GLU A 276 2.59 12.19 -6.45
N ILE A 277 2.58 11.84 -7.75
CA ILE A 277 2.91 12.76 -8.83
C ILE A 277 1.65 13.13 -9.60
N THR A 278 1.50 14.41 -9.90
CA THR A 278 0.49 14.96 -10.79
C THR A 278 1.15 15.68 -11.95
N ALA A 279 0.37 16.15 -12.90
CA ALA A 279 0.89 17.00 -14.01
C ALA A 279 1.53 18.31 -13.51
N GLU A 280 1.18 18.76 -12.30
CA GLU A 280 1.64 20.02 -11.69
C GLU A 280 2.88 19.84 -10.80
N GLY A 281 3.25 18.60 -10.46
CA GLY A 281 4.39 18.29 -9.59
C GLY A 281 4.08 17.22 -8.54
N ILE A 282 4.90 17.16 -7.50
CA ILE A 282 4.73 16.23 -6.38
C ILE A 282 3.64 16.76 -5.45
N ALA A 283 2.51 16.05 -5.39
CA ALA A 283 1.37 16.41 -4.58
C ALA A 283 1.42 15.85 -3.16
N ALA A 284 2.03 14.66 -2.97
CA ALA A 284 2.14 14.11 -1.63
C ALA A 284 3.38 13.22 -1.44
N PHE A 285 3.84 13.18 -0.19
CA PHE A 285 4.79 12.20 0.32
C PHE A 285 4.13 11.39 1.44
N ARG A 286 4.17 10.08 1.31
CA ARG A 286 3.71 9.14 2.34
C ARG A 286 4.88 8.30 2.80
N ASN A 287 5.35 8.58 4.02
CA ASN A 287 6.57 8.00 4.57
C ASN A 287 6.23 6.93 5.61
N GLN A 288 6.43 5.67 5.26
CA GLN A 288 6.30 4.55 6.18
C GLN A 288 7.65 4.30 6.86
N VAL A 289 7.70 4.51 8.18
CA VAL A 289 8.88 4.27 9.02
C VAL A 289 8.56 3.43 10.26
N ASN A 290 7.31 2.93 10.37
CA ASN A 290 6.96 1.98 11.42
C ASN A 290 7.65 0.62 11.13
N PRO A 291 8.58 0.16 11.99
CA PRO A 291 9.32 -1.07 11.74
C PRO A 291 8.42 -2.31 11.58
N ASP A 292 7.26 -2.36 12.26
CA ASP A 292 6.33 -3.49 12.14
C ASP A 292 5.70 -3.62 10.74
N LYS A 293 5.79 -2.58 9.92
CA LYS A 293 5.23 -2.52 8.56
C LYS A 293 6.29 -2.56 7.46
N LEU A 294 7.54 -2.85 7.80
CA LEU A 294 8.67 -2.84 6.86
C LEU A 294 9.32 -4.22 6.66
N ASP A 295 8.88 -5.25 7.36
CA ASP A 295 9.46 -6.58 7.29
C ASP A 295 9.32 -7.20 5.88
N ARG A 296 8.14 -7.07 5.26
CA ARG A 296 7.92 -7.56 3.90
C ARG A 296 8.77 -6.78 2.89
N ALA A 297 8.82 -5.46 3.01
CA ALA A 297 9.69 -4.63 2.17
C ALA A 297 11.17 -5.04 2.33
N THR A 298 11.62 -5.36 3.54
CA THR A 298 12.97 -5.85 3.81
C THR A 298 13.24 -7.19 3.14
N ARG A 299 12.34 -8.17 3.28
CA ARG A 299 12.46 -9.47 2.60
C ARG A 299 12.50 -9.32 1.07
N ARG A 300 11.63 -8.47 0.53
CA ARG A 300 11.59 -8.22 -0.92
C ARG A 300 12.86 -7.52 -1.41
N TRP A 301 13.34 -6.52 -0.66
CA TRP A 301 14.58 -5.82 -0.95
C TRP A 301 15.76 -6.76 -1.03
N ALA A 302 15.93 -7.65 -0.06
CA ALA A 302 17.01 -8.62 -0.03
C ALA A 302 17.00 -9.64 -1.20
N ALA A 303 15.83 -9.86 -1.81
CA ALA A 303 15.64 -10.81 -2.91
C ALA A 303 15.72 -10.17 -4.32
N THR A 304 15.98 -8.85 -4.41
CA THR A 304 15.92 -8.10 -5.68
C THR A 304 17.25 -7.39 -5.93
N ASP A 305 17.65 -7.27 -7.18
CA ASP A 305 18.75 -6.38 -7.58
C ASP A 305 18.19 -4.94 -7.74
N HIS A 306 18.84 -3.97 -7.10
CA HIS A 306 18.38 -2.57 -7.03
C HIS A 306 19.46 -1.56 -7.40
N GLY A 307 20.60 -2.01 -7.91
CA GLY A 307 21.72 -1.15 -8.28
C GLY A 307 22.36 -0.42 -7.08
N GLY A 308 23.15 0.60 -7.37
CA GLY A 308 23.82 1.38 -6.33
C GLY A 308 22.91 2.42 -5.66
N PRO A 309 23.23 2.85 -4.42
CA PRO A 309 22.52 3.91 -3.73
C PRO A 309 22.68 5.25 -4.43
N LEU A 310 21.63 6.07 -4.42
CA LEU A 310 21.69 7.47 -4.87
C LEU A 310 22.33 8.39 -3.81
N LEU A 311 22.21 8.02 -2.55
CA LEU A 311 22.87 8.71 -1.44
C LEU A 311 23.48 7.68 -0.50
N SER A 312 24.75 7.83 -0.19
CA SER A 312 25.48 7.07 0.82
C SER A 312 25.98 8.05 1.91
N ALA A 313 26.01 7.62 3.14
CA ALA A 313 26.40 8.44 4.29
C ALA A 313 25.42 9.57 4.62
N PHE A 314 24.33 9.20 5.17
CA PHE A 314 23.25 10.08 5.63
C PHE A 314 23.40 10.52 7.09
#